data_1270d0212148a27cc6959dc2df47ce2e
#
_entry.id   1270d0212148a27cc6959dc2df47ce2e
#
_cell.length_a   1.000
_cell.length_b   1.000
_cell.length_c   1.000
_cell.angle_alpha   90.00
_cell.angle_beta   90.00
_cell.angle_gamma   90.00
#
_symmetry.space_group_name_H-M   'P 1'
#
loop_
_entity.id
_entity.type
_entity.pdbx_description
1 polymer ?
#
loop_
_entity_poly.entity_id
_entity_poly.type
_entity_poly.pdbx_seq_one_letter_code
_entity_poly.pdbx_strand_id
1 'polypeptide(L)'
;VDSAGARGTAMHKILEKYIIEEGYLDLTNVGKEAHNMAMQVIQNGLSNVTEFYGSECTLYYPGLYAGQTDLIATHKGDMAVIDFKQTNKPKKREWIEDYCLQLAAYGMAHDFIYKTAITKAVIMMCSKDNFYQEFVIAGEEYRKYKHQWLERVNKYYEQIQRS
;
A
#
# COMPACT_ATOMS: atom_id res chain seq x y z
N VAL A 1 21.87 -13.44 -0.80
CA VAL A 1 20.70 -12.77 -0.21
C VAL A 1 20.41 -11.50 -1.01
N ASP A 2 19.19 -11.36 -1.48
CA ASP A 2 18.73 -10.16 -2.16
C ASP A 2 18.66 -9.00 -1.15
N SER A 3 19.62 -8.08 -1.20
CA SER A 3 19.65 -6.95 -0.28
C SER A 3 18.46 -6.00 -0.46
N ALA A 4 17.89 -5.92 -1.67
CA ALA A 4 16.69 -5.10 -1.93
C ALA A 4 15.46 -5.69 -1.21
N GLY A 5 15.29 -7.02 -1.23
CA GLY A 5 14.22 -7.69 -0.51
C GLY A 5 14.36 -7.54 1.00
N ALA A 6 15.57 -7.71 1.53
CA ALA A 6 15.85 -7.52 2.96
C ALA A 6 15.61 -6.08 3.40
N ARG A 7 16.00 -5.10 2.57
CA ARG A 7 15.79 -3.69 2.85
C ARG A 7 14.30 -3.33 2.87
N GLY A 8 13.52 -3.86 1.92
CA GLY A 8 12.08 -3.67 1.88
C GLY A 8 11.39 -4.23 3.11
N THR A 9 11.75 -5.45 3.51
CA THR A 9 11.22 -6.10 4.71
C THR A 9 11.53 -5.27 5.95
N ALA A 10 12.78 -4.80 6.08
CA ALA A 10 13.19 -3.97 7.21
C ALA A 10 12.43 -2.64 7.24
N MET A 11 12.27 -1.98 6.11
CA MET A 11 11.53 -0.72 6.02
C MET A 11 10.06 -0.90 6.46
N HIS A 12 9.40 -1.95 5.99
CA HIS A 12 8.02 -2.24 6.39
C HIS A 12 7.91 -2.49 7.90
N LYS A 13 8.86 -3.22 8.46
CA LYS A 13 8.88 -3.49 9.90
C LYS A 13 9.02 -2.20 10.72
N ILE A 14 9.91 -1.32 10.29
CA ILE A 14 10.12 -0.03 10.97
C ILE A 14 8.83 0.81 10.91
N LEU A 15 8.20 0.90 9.74
CA LEU A 15 6.98 1.68 9.57
C LEU A 15 5.81 1.08 10.34
N GLU A 16 5.66 -0.23 10.34
CA GLU A 16 4.63 -0.93 11.12
C GLU A 16 4.77 -0.61 12.61
N LYS A 17 5.98 -0.72 13.14
CA LYS A 17 6.23 -0.43 14.55
C LYS A 17 6.03 1.04 14.88
N TYR A 18 6.39 1.94 13.99
CA TYR A 18 6.14 3.37 14.16
C TYR A 18 4.64 3.66 14.28
N ILE A 19 3.83 3.06 13.41
CA ILE A 19 2.37 3.28 13.37
C ILE A 19 1.71 2.84 14.68
N ILE A 20 2.13 1.73 15.27
CA ILE A 20 1.59 1.26 16.54
C ILE A 20 2.32 1.84 17.76
N GLU A 21 3.13 2.87 17.54
CA GLU A 21 3.86 3.59 18.58
C GLU A 21 4.86 2.75 19.35
N GLU A 22 5.40 1.71 18.71
CA GLU A 22 6.48 0.90 19.26
C GLU A 22 7.81 1.29 18.63
N GLY A 23 8.86 1.30 19.42
CA GLY A 23 10.21 1.50 18.91
C GLY A 23 10.73 0.25 18.22
N TYR A 24 11.54 0.42 17.20
CA TYR A 24 12.23 -0.67 16.52
C TYR A 24 13.58 -0.17 16.01
N LEU A 25 14.62 -0.94 16.30
CA LEU A 25 15.98 -0.57 15.91
C LEU A 25 16.68 -1.77 15.26
N ASP A 26 17.13 -1.58 14.03
CA ASP A 26 17.94 -2.56 13.30
C ASP A 26 19.29 -1.90 12.97
N LEU A 27 20.36 -2.37 13.63
CA LEU A 27 21.71 -1.80 13.51
C LEU A 27 22.55 -2.44 12.40
N THR A 28 21.99 -3.37 11.64
CA THR A 28 22.67 -3.92 10.46
C THR A 28 22.82 -2.85 9.37
N ASN A 29 23.71 -3.08 8.41
CA ASN A 29 23.86 -2.14 7.29
C ASN A 29 22.56 -1.97 6.51
N VAL A 30 21.83 -3.07 6.27
CA VAL A 30 20.53 -3.06 5.62
C VAL A 30 19.50 -2.31 6.49
N GLY A 31 19.53 -2.55 7.80
CA GLY A 31 18.64 -1.85 8.74
C GLY A 31 18.86 -0.35 8.75
N LYS A 32 20.11 0.10 8.72
CA LYS A 32 20.43 1.54 8.68
C LYS A 32 19.90 2.20 7.41
N GLU A 33 20.07 1.55 6.25
CA GLU A 33 19.48 2.03 4.99
C GLU A 33 17.96 2.12 5.11
N ALA A 34 17.34 1.06 5.64
CA ALA A 34 15.89 0.98 5.80
C ALA A 34 15.35 2.05 6.76
N HIS A 35 16.07 2.34 7.85
CA HIS A 35 15.70 3.43 8.77
C HIS A 35 15.68 4.79 8.06
N ASN A 36 16.69 5.07 7.24
CA ASN A 36 16.74 6.33 6.49
C ASN A 36 15.57 6.45 5.51
N MET A 37 15.25 5.37 4.81
CA MET A 37 14.12 5.34 3.89
C MET A 37 12.79 5.48 4.63
N ALA A 38 12.63 4.77 5.75
CA ALA A 38 11.43 4.87 6.58
C ALA A 38 11.23 6.29 7.11
N MET A 39 12.29 6.97 7.49
CA MET A 39 12.21 8.37 7.94
C MET A 39 11.67 9.28 6.84
N GLN A 40 12.04 9.05 5.58
CA GLN A 40 11.47 9.81 4.45
C GLN A 40 9.97 9.58 4.32
N VAL A 41 9.52 8.33 4.47
CA VAL A 41 8.10 8.00 4.43
C VAL A 41 7.35 8.64 5.62
N ILE A 42 7.93 8.58 6.81
CA ILE A 42 7.32 9.17 8.00
C ILE A 42 7.19 10.69 7.85
N GLN A 43 8.26 11.37 7.47
CA GLN A 43 8.30 12.83 7.40
C GLN A 43 7.47 13.39 6.24
N ASN A 44 7.46 12.71 5.10
CA ASN A 44 6.83 13.23 3.89
C ASN A 44 5.48 12.59 3.57
N GLY A 45 5.24 11.37 4.04
CA GLY A 45 4.02 10.61 3.76
C GLY A 45 3.09 10.55 4.96
N LEU A 46 3.54 9.97 6.06
CA LEU A 46 2.69 9.79 7.25
C LEU A 46 2.33 11.12 7.91
N SER A 47 3.06 12.18 7.64
CA SER A 47 2.67 13.53 8.07
C SER A 47 1.34 14.00 7.44
N ASN A 48 0.90 13.40 6.35
CA ASN A 48 -0.39 13.67 5.70
C ASN A 48 -1.52 12.82 6.25
N VAL A 49 -1.24 11.95 7.21
CA VAL A 49 -2.19 10.99 7.77
C VAL A 49 -2.57 11.42 9.18
N THR A 50 -3.88 11.47 9.47
CA THR A 50 -4.38 11.92 10.76
C THR A 50 -5.02 10.85 11.62
N GLU A 51 -5.67 9.86 11.01
CA GLU A 51 -6.33 8.77 11.74
C GLU A 51 -5.93 7.43 11.15
N PHE A 52 -5.57 6.49 12.01
CA PHE A 52 -5.18 5.14 11.63
C PHE A 52 -6.30 4.18 12.00
N TYR A 53 -6.84 3.45 11.01
CA TYR A 53 -7.93 2.50 11.23
C TYR A 53 -7.45 1.06 11.28
N GLY A 54 -6.30 0.74 10.66
CA GLY A 54 -5.70 -0.57 10.69
C GLY A 54 -4.33 -0.57 10.05
N SER A 55 -3.42 -1.35 10.63
CA SER A 55 -2.06 -1.55 10.13
C SER A 55 -1.90 -3.02 9.79
N GLU A 56 -1.28 -3.32 8.64
CA GLU A 56 -1.10 -4.69 8.15
C GLU A 56 -2.40 -5.50 8.12
N CYS A 57 -3.46 -4.91 7.57
CA CYS A 57 -4.77 -5.54 7.51
C CYS A 57 -4.81 -6.63 6.42
N THR A 58 -5.22 -7.84 6.80
CA THR A 58 -5.60 -8.86 5.85
C THR A 58 -7.06 -8.64 5.47
N LEU A 59 -7.32 -8.47 4.16
CA LEU A 59 -8.63 -8.16 3.65
C LEU A 59 -9.12 -9.29 2.75
N TYR A 60 -10.41 -9.59 2.86
CA TYR A 60 -11.04 -10.70 2.17
C TYR A 60 -12.38 -10.26 1.59
N TYR A 61 -12.54 -10.41 0.28
CA TYR A 61 -13.82 -10.19 -0.38
C TYR A 61 -14.42 -11.58 -0.66
N PRO A 62 -15.52 -11.97 0.01
CA PRO A 62 -16.02 -13.34 -0.02
C PRO A 62 -16.26 -13.86 -1.43
N GLY A 63 -15.67 -15.04 -1.71
CA GLY A 63 -15.83 -15.72 -2.99
C GLY A 63 -15.05 -15.13 -4.15
N LEU A 64 -14.33 -14.02 -3.95
CA LEU A 64 -13.63 -13.35 -5.04
C LEU A 64 -12.11 -13.31 -4.84
N TYR A 65 -11.64 -12.70 -3.78
CA TYR A 65 -10.19 -12.53 -3.56
C TYR A 65 -9.86 -12.27 -2.10
N ALA A 66 -8.60 -12.43 -1.78
CA ALA A 66 -8.03 -12.07 -0.48
C ALA A 66 -6.71 -11.34 -0.71
N GLY A 67 -6.32 -10.49 0.21
CA GLY A 67 -5.07 -9.75 0.14
C GLY A 67 -4.77 -9.01 1.42
N GLN A 68 -3.62 -8.33 1.42
CA GLN A 68 -3.14 -7.60 2.57
C GLN A 68 -2.71 -6.20 2.16
N THR A 69 -3.04 -5.21 2.97
CA THR A 69 -2.58 -3.83 2.81
C THR A 69 -1.81 -3.39 4.04
N ASP A 70 -0.89 -2.45 3.87
CA ASP A 70 -0.07 -1.95 4.97
C ASP A 70 -0.88 -1.08 5.94
N LEU A 71 -1.80 -0.26 5.44
CA LEU A 71 -2.47 0.71 6.27
C LEU A 71 -3.80 1.16 5.67
N ILE A 72 -4.81 1.29 6.53
CA ILE A 72 -6.07 2.00 6.23
C ILE A 72 -6.10 3.21 7.15
N ALA A 73 -6.21 4.39 6.59
CA ALA A 73 -6.10 5.64 7.35
C ALA A 73 -6.76 6.82 6.62
N THR A 74 -6.90 7.94 7.34
CA THR A 74 -7.31 9.20 6.73
C THR A 74 -6.07 9.92 6.20
N HIS A 75 -6.05 10.16 4.90
CA HIS A 75 -4.97 10.87 4.21
C HIS A 75 -5.53 12.19 3.67
N LYS A 76 -5.01 13.30 4.17
CA LYS A 76 -5.48 14.66 3.79
C LYS A 76 -7.01 14.78 3.81
N GLY A 77 -7.63 14.23 4.85
CA GLY A 77 -9.08 14.34 5.07
C GLY A 77 -9.93 13.25 4.44
N ASP A 78 -9.37 12.36 3.62
CA ASP A 78 -10.12 11.28 2.96
C ASP A 78 -9.66 9.91 3.44
N MET A 79 -10.60 9.00 3.63
CA MET A 79 -10.26 7.62 3.98
C MET A 79 -9.55 6.94 2.80
N ALA A 80 -8.40 6.38 3.06
CA ALA A 80 -7.51 5.83 2.04
C ALA A 80 -6.98 4.45 2.40
N VAL A 81 -6.74 3.65 1.37
CA VAL A 81 -5.92 2.45 1.45
C VAL A 81 -4.50 2.84 1.06
N ILE A 82 -3.53 2.51 1.91
CA ILE A 82 -2.15 2.99 1.78
C ILE A 82 -1.20 1.80 1.74
N ASP A 83 -0.22 1.87 0.84
CA ASP A 83 0.81 0.86 0.72
C ASP A 83 2.18 1.52 0.71
N PHE A 84 3.12 0.90 1.42
CA PHE A 84 4.52 1.33 1.46
C PHE A 84 5.33 0.51 0.48
N LYS A 85 6.14 1.18 -0.33
CA LYS A 85 7.00 0.52 -1.31
C LYS A 85 8.44 1.00 -1.19
N GLN A 86 9.36 0.05 -1.17
CA GLN A 86 10.78 0.30 -1.27
C GLN A 86 11.24 -0.04 -2.70
N THR A 87 12.06 0.80 -3.30
CA THR A 87 12.58 0.57 -4.65
C THR A 87 14.07 0.88 -4.71
N ASN A 88 14.73 0.38 -5.74
CA ASN A 88 16.12 0.74 -6.00
C ASN A 88 16.24 2.14 -6.61
N LYS A 89 15.28 2.51 -7.47
CA LYS A 89 15.24 3.79 -8.17
C LYS A 89 13.82 4.35 -8.15
N PRO A 90 13.64 5.67 -8.29
CA PRO A 90 12.32 6.27 -8.44
C PRO A 90 11.55 5.65 -9.61
N LYS A 91 10.22 5.64 -9.48
CA LYS A 91 9.31 5.05 -10.47
C LYS A 91 8.50 6.12 -11.17
N LYS A 92 8.16 5.87 -12.43
CA LYS A 92 7.19 6.66 -13.16
C LYS A 92 5.78 6.18 -12.84
N ARG A 93 4.81 7.07 -12.94
CA ARG A 93 3.40 6.74 -12.64
C ARG A 93 2.89 5.57 -13.47
N GLU A 94 3.25 5.50 -14.76
CA GLU A 94 2.82 4.44 -15.66
C GLU A 94 3.40 3.06 -15.32
N TRP A 95 4.41 2.99 -14.45
CA TRP A 95 5.05 1.72 -14.07
C TRP A 95 4.40 1.07 -12.85
N ILE A 96 3.43 1.75 -12.21
CA ILE A 96 2.84 1.28 -10.95
C ILE A 96 1.36 0.92 -11.08
N GLU A 97 0.88 0.72 -12.31
CA GLU A 97 -0.53 0.41 -12.55
C GLU A 97 -1.02 -0.83 -11.80
N ASP A 98 -0.20 -1.88 -11.75
CA ASP A 98 -0.58 -3.11 -11.03
C ASP A 98 -0.74 -2.86 -9.53
N TYR A 99 0.09 -2.00 -8.94
CA TYR A 99 -0.08 -1.60 -7.54
C TYR A 99 -1.40 -0.86 -7.33
N CYS A 100 -1.75 0.01 -8.27
CA CYS A 100 -3.00 0.77 -8.20
C CYS A 100 -4.21 -0.16 -8.26
N LEU A 101 -4.17 -1.17 -9.13
CA LEU A 101 -5.23 -2.18 -9.22
C LEU A 101 -5.36 -2.97 -7.92
N GLN A 102 -4.24 -3.40 -7.34
CA GLN A 102 -4.25 -4.13 -6.08
C GLN A 102 -4.83 -3.30 -4.95
N LEU A 103 -4.43 -2.03 -4.84
CA LEU A 103 -4.93 -1.16 -3.78
C LEU A 103 -6.42 -0.88 -3.93
N ALA A 104 -6.90 -0.70 -5.15
CA ALA A 104 -8.34 -0.56 -5.39
C ALA A 104 -9.10 -1.81 -4.96
N ALA A 105 -8.56 -2.99 -5.24
CA ALA A 105 -9.12 -4.26 -4.79
C ALA A 105 -9.20 -4.34 -3.26
N TYR A 106 -8.12 -3.94 -2.57
CA TYR A 106 -8.09 -3.94 -1.12
C TYR A 106 -9.08 -2.94 -0.53
N GLY A 107 -9.21 -1.75 -1.14
CA GLY A 107 -10.19 -0.75 -0.73
C GLY A 107 -11.62 -1.28 -0.84
N MET A 108 -11.95 -1.96 -1.93
CA MET A 108 -13.26 -2.59 -2.09
C MET A 108 -13.52 -3.68 -1.05
N ALA A 109 -12.51 -4.49 -0.75
CA ALA A 109 -12.62 -5.54 0.26
C ALA A 109 -12.87 -4.95 1.65
N HIS A 110 -12.16 -3.89 1.99
CA HIS A 110 -12.34 -3.18 3.27
C HIS A 110 -13.75 -2.59 3.36
N ASP A 111 -14.23 -1.95 2.31
CA ASP A 111 -15.56 -1.37 2.28
C ASP A 111 -16.64 -2.44 2.47
N PHE A 112 -16.44 -3.61 1.86
CA PHE A 112 -17.39 -4.72 2.01
C PHE A 112 -17.44 -5.24 3.44
N ILE A 113 -16.26 -5.46 4.06
CA ILE A 113 -16.15 -6.08 5.39
C ILE A 113 -16.61 -5.10 6.48
N TYR A 114 -16.15 -3.87 6.41
CA TYR A 114 -16.29 -2.87 7.48
C TYR A 114 -17.34 -1.80 7.19
N LYS A 115 -18.00 -1.88 6.03
CA LYS A 115 -19.03 -0.91 5.59
C LYS A 115 -18.49 0.53 5.56
N THR A 116 -17.25 0.66 5.12
CA THR A 116 -16.58 1.96 4.94
C THR A 116 -16.77 2.47 3.51
N ALA A 117 -16.28 3.67 3.24
CA ALA A 117 -16.32 4.28 1.91
C ALA A 117 -14.95 4.86 1.59
N ILE A 118 -14.01 3.98 1.27
CA ILE A 118 -12.66 4.38 0.83
C ILE A 118 -12.77 5.01 -0.54
N THR A 119 -12.19 6.20 -0.69
CA THR A 119 -12.26 6.99 -1.93
C THR A 119 -10.92 7.18 -2.61
N LYS A 120 -9.85 6.63 -2.03
CA LYS A 120 -8.49 6.98 -2.43
C LYS A 120 -7.54 5.83 -2.13
N ALA A 121 -6.58 5.62 -3.02
CA ALA A 121 -5.42 4.77 -2.77
C ALA A 121 -4.16 5.63 -2.79
N VAL A 122 -3.22 5.35 -1.90
CA VAL A 122 -1.96 6.09 -1.80
C VAL A 122 -0.80 5.11 -1.75
N ILE A 123 0.19 5.33 -2.60
CA ILE A 123 1.44 4.58 -2.56
C ILE A 123 2.51 5.52 -2.04
N MET A 124 3.06 5.20 -0.88
CA MET A 124 4.18 5.92 -0.27
C MET A 124 5.45 5.14 -0.56
N MET A 125 6.27 5.67 -1.45
CA MET A 125 7.41 4.98 -2.02
C MET A 125 8.70 5.72 -1.69
N CYS A 126 9.72 4.97 -1.30
CA CYS A 126 11.05 5.52 -1.11
C CYS A 126 12.08 4.68 -1.85
N SER A 127 12.94 5.33 -2.62
CA SER A 127 14.03 4.65 -3.30
C SER A 127 15.27 4.58 -2.42
N LYS A 128 16.22 3.74 -2.80
CA LYS A 128 17.45 3.49 -2.07
C LYS A 128 18.26 4.77 -1.81
N ASP A 129 18.17 5.75 -2.69
CA ASP A 129 18.82 7.05 -2.55
C ASP A 129 18.05 8.05 -1.68
N ASN A 130 17.07 7.56 -0.93
CA ASN A 130 16.22 8.33 -0.03
C ASN A 130 15.33 9.36 -0.75
N PHE A 131 14.97 9.07 -1.99
CA PHE A 131 14.02 9.88 -2.75
C PHE A 131 12.60 9.39 -2.49
N TYR A 132 11.77 10.26 -1.90
CA TYR A 132 10.38 9.93 -1.59
C TYR A 132 9.46 10.29 -2.75
N GLN A 133 8.52 9.39 -3.05
CA GLN A 133 7.45 9.64 -4.01
C GLN A 133 6.11 9.24 -3.38
N GLU A 134 5.11 10.06 -3.61
CA GLU A 134 3.76 9.76 -3.16
C GLU A 134 2.84 9.75 -4.38
N PHE A 135 2.21 8.60 -4.64
CA PHE A 135 1.26 8.46 -5.73
C PHE A 135 -0.15 8.42 -5.13
N VAL A 136 -0.96 9.39 -5.48
CA VAL A 136 -2.35 9.50 -5.00
C VAL A 136 -3.29 9.16 -6.15
N ILE A 137 -4.11 8.16 -5.93
CA ILE A 137 -5.10 7.68 -6.90
C ILE A 137 -6.48 7.95 -6.29
N ALA A 138 -7.22 8.90 -6.85
CA ALA A 138 -8.49 9.37 -6.29
C ALA A 138 -9.51 9.64 -7.39
N GLY A 139 -10.77 9.85 -7.01
CA GLY A 139 -11.84 10.26 -7.92
C GLY A 139 -12.10 9.26 -9.04
N GLU A 140 -12.19 9.76 -10.26
CA GLU A 140 -12.45 8.93 -11.45
C GLU A 140 -11.39 7.86 -11.66
N GLU A 141 -10.12 8.18 -11.40
CA GLU A 141 -9.03 7.23 -11.55
C GLU A 141 -9.16 6.07 -10.58
N TYR A 142 -9.52 6.32 -9.33
CA TYR A 142 -9.74 5.27 -8.33
C TYR A 142 -10.93 4.38 -8.74
N ARG A 143 -12.03 4.99 -9.19
CA ARG A 143 -13.20 4.23 -9.67
C ARG A 143 -12.86 3.38 -10.88
N LYS A 144 -12.04 3.90 -11.80
CA LYS A 144 -11.57 3.16 -12.98
C LYS A 144 -10.82 1.90 -12.58
N TYR A 145 -9.92 1.98 -11.60
CA TYR A 145 -9.16 0.80 -11.14
C TYR A 145 -10.06 -0.23 -10.44
N LYS A 146 -11.04 0.21 -9.67
CA LYS A 146 -12.02 -0.70 -9.08
C LYS A 146 -12.77 -1.47 -10.17
N HIS A 147 -13.21 -0.77 -11.19
CA HIS A 147 -13.93 -1.38 -12.32
C HIS A 147 -13.04 -2.35 -13.08
N GLN A 148 -11.81 -1.99 -13.37
CA GLN A 148 -10.85 -2.87 -14.06
C GLN A 148 -10.56 -4.13 -13.27
N TRP A 149 -10.44 -4.03 -11.95
CA TRP A 149 -10.22 -5.17 -11.09
C TRP A 149 -11.41 -6.15 -11.16
N LEU A 150 -12.63 -5.63 -11.06
CA LEU A 150 -13.84 -6.46 -11.14
C LEU A 150 -13.97 -7.15 -12.50
N GLU A 151 -13.59 -6.48 -13.58
CA GLU A 151 -13.55 -7.10 -14.92
C GLU A 151 -12.58 -8.28 -14.96
N ARG A 152 -11.39 -8.13 -14.40
CA ARG A 152 -10.40 -9.23 -14.33
C ARG A 152 -10.93 -10.42 -13.54
N VAL A 153 -11.57 -10.17 -12.41
CA VAL A 153 -12.15 -11.22 -11.56
C VAL A 153 -13.26 -11.93 -12.31
N ASN A 154 -14.16 -11.21 -12.97
CA ASN A 154 -15.24 -11.80 -13.74
C ASN A 154 -14.72 -12.69 -14.88
N LYS A 155 -13.73 -12.22 -15.62
CA LYS A 155 -13.10 -13.00 -16.68
C LYS A 155 -12.48 -14.29 -16.15
N TYR A 156 -11.81 -14.22 -15.02
CA TYR A 156 -11.21 -15.38 -14.38
C TYR A 156 -12.25 -16.45 -14.04
N TYR A 157 -13.36 -16.04 -13.43
CA TYR A 157 -14.43 -16.97 -13.05
C TYR A 157 -15.17 -17.52 -14.27
N GLU A 158 -15.37 -16.74 -15.32
CA GLU A 158 -15.92 -17.23 -16.57
C GLU A 158 -15.06 -18.33 -17.17
N GLN A 159 -13.74 -18.17 -17.16
CA GLN A 159 -12.81 -19.19 -17.66
C GLN A 159 -12.89 -20.49 -16.86
N ILE A 160 -13.00 -20.38 -15.53
CA ILE A 160 -13.13 -21.55 -14.66
C ILE A 160 -14.43 -22.30 -14.95
N GLN A 161 -15.54 -21.61 -15.15
CA GLN A 161 -16.84 -22.21 -15.43
C GLN A 161 -16.89 -22.92 -16.79
N ARG A 162 -16.04 -22.52 -17.74
CA ARG A 162 -15.98 -23.11 -19.09
C ARG A 162 -15.05 -24.31 -19.19
N SER A 163 -14.23 -24.56 -18.20
CA SER A 163 -13.24 -25.65 -18.20
C SER A 163 -13.79 -26.95 -17.61
#